data_03f5a98a04188380f379b5e63fb69308
#
_entry.id   03f5a98a04188380f379b5e63fb69308
#
_cell.length_a   1.000
_cell.length_b   1.000
_cell.length_c   1.000
_cell.angle_alpha   90.00
_cell.angle_beta   90.00
_cell.angle_gamma   90.00
#
_symmetry.space_group_name_H-M   'P 1'
#
loop_
_entity.id
_entity.type
_entity.pdbx_description
1 polymer ?
#
loop_
_entity_poly.entity_id
_entity_poly.type
_entity_poly.pdbx_seq_one_letter_code
_entity_poly.pdbx_strand_id
1 'polypeptide(L)'
;MTQDTLSEAEYDAITDAAAHWCMRVHAADCTDEEHRAFKQWHDAHPLHAFEYEAMLEIWDVAEHLPRPESPSFVTPRPTSSRSWRQFAVAAGVFALALPLAAYTGWNLGWLPNSYQHFAATDNVRQVTLSDGSQLELNLNTDLTFSNYKDERRVTLKKGEAFFTVSHDMAHPFVVRAGEGRIRVTGTRFNVWMYQDQVRVNLIEGSVLVTSNRSLPGDGLRLGPSMQARYKQGDYMPQISQTYADDSSLAWRNGKLVLDNLALSDALPLINRYLSNPLELSDTHTGSIRVGGIYNIKELNNLANSLPKVLPVYLSRNKEGNPVINSIPQQPPKS
;
A
#
# COMPACT_ATOMS: atom_id res chain seq x y z
N MET A 1 5.85 -25.24 14.78
CA MET A 1 5.04 -24.11 15.24
C MET A 1 3.85 -24.07 14.30
N THR A 2 2.72 -24.57 14.76
CA THR A 2 1.43 -24.58 14.06
C THR A 2 0.93 -23.15 13.96
N GLN A 3 0.75 -22.63 12.75
CA GLN A 3 -0.02 -21.41 12.51
C GLN A 3 -1.49 -21.76 12.80
N ASP A 4 -2.01 -21.28 13.91
CA ASP A 4 -3.44 -21.25 14.17
C ASP A 4 -4.07 -20.29 13.13
N THR A 5 -4.64 -20.87 12.09
CA THR A 5 -5.51 -20.16 11.16
C THR A 5 -6.85 -20.00 11.86
N LEU A 6 -7.12 -18.81 12.41
CA LEU A 6 -8.44 -18.46 12.95
C LEU A 6 -9.51 -18.70 11.89
N SER A 7 -10.62 -19.28 12.29
CA SER A 7 -11.80 -19.43 11.44
C SER A 7 -12.45 -18.07 11.18
N GLU A 8 -13.19 -17.93 10.07
CA GLU A 8 -13.92 -16.71 9.72
C GLU A 8 -14.86 -16.27 10.89
N ALA A 9 -15.51 -17.20 11.56
CA ALA A 9 -16.39 -16.92 12.70
C ALA A 9 -15.62 -16.40 13.94
N GLU A 10 -14.39 -16.84 14.16
CA GLU A 10 -13.53 -16.34 15.25
C GLU A 10 -13.02 -14.94 14.95
N TYR A 11 -12.70 -14.65 13.68
CA TYR A 11 -12.31 -13.31 13.26
C TYR A 11 -13.48 -12.31 13.42
N ASP A 12 -14.68 -12.66 12.96
CA ASP A 12 -15.88 -11.82 13.11
C ASP A 12 -16.17 -11.51 14.59
N ALA A 13 -16.02 -12.51 15.47
CA ALA A 13 -16.22 -12.31 16.92
C ALA A 13 -15.19 -11.33 17.53
N ILE A 14 -13.95 -11.31 17.04
CA ILE A 14 -12.92 -10.37 17.49
C ILE A 14 -13.24 -8.96 17.01
N THR A 15 -13.69 -8.80 15.77
CA THR A 15 -14.08 -7.50 15.20
C THR A 15 -15.31 -6.92 15.92
N ASP A 16 -16.31 -7.76 16.23
CA ASP A 16 -17.48 -7.35 17.01
C ASP A 16 -17.09 -6.92 18.43
N ALA A 17 -16.18 -7.66 19.07
CA ALA A 17 -15.67 -7.31 20.39
C ALA A 17 -14.85 -5.99 20.36
N ALA A 18 -14.04 -5.74 19.32
CA ALA A 18 -13.31 -4.50 19.14
C ALA A 18 -14.25 -3.30 19.02
N ALA A 19 -15.33 -3.42 18.22
CA ALA A 19 -16.35 -2.40 18.07
C ALA A 19 -17.07 -2.12 19.39
N HIS A 20 -17.43 -3.18 20.13
CA HIS A 20 -18.03 -3.06 21.46
C HIS A 20 -17.13 -2.30 22.44
N TRP A 21 -15.86 -2.66 22.53
CA TRP A 21 -14.90 -2.01 23.43
C TRP A 21 -14.61 -0.57 23.01
N CYS A 22 -14.55 -0.27 21.72
CA CYS A 22 -14.38 1.10 21.22
C CYS A 22 -15.52 2.01 21.72
N MET A 23 -16.76 1.56 21.61
CA MET A 23 -17.92 2.31 22.12
C MET A 23 -17.93 2.39 23.65
N ARG A 24 -17.58 1.31 24.35
CA ARG A 24 -17.73 1.24 25.81
C ARG A 24 -16.68 2.05 26.54
N VAL A 25 -15.42 2.01 26.10
CA VAL A 25 -14.31 2.75 26.72
C VAL A 25 -14.47 4.27 26.55
N HIS A 26 -15.12 4.73 25.46
CA HIS A 26 -15.37 6.15 25.21
C HIS A 26 -16.72 6.65 25.80
N ALA A 27 -17.50 5.77 26.43
CA ALA A 27 -18.73 6.16 27.08
C ALA A 27 -18.47 6.90 28.40
N ALA A 28 -19.22 7.97 28.66
CA ALA A 28 -19.05 8.80 29.88
C ALA A 28 -19.33 8.06 31.19
N ASP A 29 -19.97 6.92 31.15
CA ASP A 29 -20.34 6.04 32.28
C ASP A 29 -19.48 4.77 32.36
N CYS A 30 -18.35 4.71 31.65
CA CYS A 30 -17.43 3.58 31.69
C CYS A 30 -16.80 3.45 33.08
N THR A 31 -16.90 2.22 33.65
CA THR A 31 -16.40 1.95 34.99
C THR A 31 -14.95 1.47 35.00
N ASP A 32 -14.26 1.59 36.15
CA ASP A 32 -12.89 1.06 36.33
C ASP A 32 -12.80 -0.47 36.14
N GLU A 33 -13.90 -1.16 36.35
CA GLU A 33 -13.97 -2.61 36.11
C GLU A 33 -14.00 -2.94 34.63
N GLU A 34 -14.74 -2.19 33.86
CA GLU A 34 -14.80 -2.32 32.41
C GLU A 34 -13.47 -1.91 31.75
N HIS A 35 -12.77 -0.89 32.23
CA HIS A 35 -11.43 -0.56 31.78
C HIS A 35 -10.42 -1.69 32.04
N ARG A 36 -10.51 -2.37 33.16
CA ARG A 36 -9.66 -3.54 33.45
C ARG A 36 -9.99 -4.73 32.54
N ALA A 37 -11.27 -4.98 32.30
CA ALA A 37 -11.72 -6.03 31.40
C ALA A 37 -11.30 -5.77 29.95
N PHE A 38 -11.45 -4.53 29.50
CA PHE A 38 -10.93 -4.09 28.20
C PHE A 38 -9.42 -4.35 28.06
N LYS A 39 -8.63 -3.90 29.03
CA LYS A 39 -7.17 -4.10 28.99
C LYS A 39 -6.79 -5.58 28.94
N GLN A 40 -7.48 -6.42 29.71
CA GLN A 40 -7.27 -7.86 29.68
C GLN A 40 -7.60 -8.47 28.31
N TRP A 41 -8.69 -8.04 27.66
CA TRP A 41 -9.07 -8.49 26.33
C TRP A 41 -8.08 -7.99 25.27
N HIS A 42 -7.72 -6.70 25.30
CA HIS A 42 -6.80 -6.06 24.37
C HIS A 42 -5.42 -6.73 24.39
N ASP A 43 -4.88 -7.01 25.58
CA ASP A 43 -3.54 -7.58 25.75
C ASP A 43 -3.50 -9.11 25.55
N ALA A 44 -4.66 -9.77 25.40
CA ALA A 44 -4.75 -11.23 25.28
C ALA A 44 -4.23 -11.76 23.93
N HIS A 45 -4.35 -10.99 22.84
CA HIS A 45 -3.89 -11.40 21.52
C HIS A 45 -3.57 -10.18 20.64
N PRO A 46 -2.47 -10.20 19.84
CA PRO A 46 -2.09 -9.07 18.97
C PRO A 46 -3.19 -8.64 17.98
N LEU A 47 -4.07 -9.57 17.57
CA LEU A 47 -5.17 -9.27 16.66
C LEU A 47 -6.26 -8.42 17.33
N HIS A 48 -6.46 -8.56 18.64
CA HIS A 48 -7.42 -7.73 19.39
C HIS A 48 -7.00 -6.26 19.39
N ALA A 49 -5.71 -6.00 19.64
CA ALA A 49 -5.14 -4.65 19.56
C ALA A 49 -5.28 -4.07 18.14
N PHE A 50 -4.98 -4.88 17.12
CA PHE A 50 -5.07 -4.47 15.72
C PHE A 50 -6.49 -4.09 15.30
N GLU A 51 -7.49 -4.92 15.63
CA GLU A 51 -8.89 -4.65 15.32
C GLU A 51 -9.44 -3.45 16.13
N TYR A 52 -8.98 -3.28 17.36
CA TYR A 52 -9.34 -2.12 18.17
C TYR A 52 -8.77 -0.80 17.59
N GLU A 53 -7.52 -0.78 17.13
CA GLU A 53 -6.92 0.38 16.48
C GLU A 53 -7.66 0.74 15.18
N ALA A 54 -8.07 -0.25 14.39
CA ALA A 54 -8.87 -0.03 13.20
C ALA A 54 -10.24 0.62 13.51
N MET A 55 -10.87 0.24 14.63
CA MET A 55 -12.11 0.87 15.10
C MET A 55 -11.90 2.31 15.60
N LEU A 56 -10.74 2.61 16.20
CA LEU A 56 -10.39 3.98 16.63
C LEU A 56 -10.24 4.94 15.46
N GLU A 57 -9.66 4.50 14.33
CA GLU A 57 -9.59 5.33 13.12
C GLU A 57 -10.97 5.73 12.61
N ILE A 58 -11.94 4.80 12.67
CA ILE A 58 -13.33 5.08 12.30
C ILE A 58 -13.98 6.04 13.29
N TRP A 59 -13.69 5.89 14.57
CA TRP A 59 -14.22 6.73 15.64
C TRP A 59 -13.74 8.19 15.51
N ASP A 60 -12.46 8.40 15.26
CA ASP A 60 -11.87 9.73 15.09
C ASP A 60 -12.52 10.51 13.93
N VAL A 61 -12.80 9.82 12.82
CA VAL A 61 -13.54 10.42 11.69
C VAL A 61 -14.97 10.80 12.10
N ALA A 62 -15.63 9.97 12.91
CA ALA A 62 -17.00 10.23 13.36
C ALA A 62 -17.09 11.39 14.37
N GLU A 63 -16.06 11.61 15.20
CA GLU A 63 -16.02 12.69 16.17
C GLU A 63 -15.85 14.08 15.50
N HIS A 64 -15.23 14.15 14.33
CA HIS A 64 -15.02 15.37 13.55
C HIS A 64 -16.21 15.78 12.68
N LEU A 65 -17.31 15.01 12.66
CA LEU A 65 -18.52 15.39 11.95
C LEU A 65 -19.28 16.51 12.72
N PRO A 66 -19.77 17.56 12.04
CA PRO A 66 -20.52 18.63 12.69
C PRO A 66 -21.77 18.05 13.35
N ARG A 67 -21.85 18.18 14.68
CA ARG A 67 -23.04 17.77 15.43
C ARG A 67 -24.19 18.75 15.14
N PRO A 68 -25.37 18.29 14.76
CA PRO A 68 -26.52 19.17 14.68
C PRO A 68 -26.85 19.72 16.08
N GLU A 69 -26.98 21.04 16.17
CA GLU A 69 -27.37 21.72 17.41
C GLU A 69 -28.71 21.17 17.93
N SER A 70 -28.68 20.61 19.13
CA SER A 70 -29.90 20.07 19.76
C SER A 70 -30.77 21.24 20.21
N PRO A 71 -32.08 21.26 19.86
CA PRO A 71 -32.99 22.26 20.40
C PRO A 71 -33.16 22.03 21.92
N SER A 72 -33.00 23.09 22.68
CA SER A 72 -33.17 23.11 24.14
C SER A 72 -34.60 22.77 24.55
N PHE A 73 -34.85 21.59 25.04
CA PHE A 73 -36.13 21.21 25.63
C PHE A 73 -36.07 21.26 27.15
N VAL A 74 -36.94 22.08 27.76
CA VAL A 74 -37.22 22.20 29.19
C VAL A 74 -37.73 20.85 29.71
N THR A 75 -37.09 20.33 30.76
CA THR A 75 -37.38 19.04 31.37
C THR A 75 -38.63 19.06 32.23
N PRO A 76 -39.60 18.13 32.09
CA PRO A 76 -40.49 17.65 33.16
C PRO A 76 -39.91 16.38 33.82
N ARG A 77 -40.01 16.29 35.14
CA ARG A 77 -39.56 15.18 35.98
C ARG A 77 -40.12 13.83 35.57
N PRO A 78 -39.37 12.74 35.70
CA PRO A 78 -39.80 11.42 35.22
C PRO A 78 -40.63 10.67 36.24
N THR A 79 -41.77 10.16 35.76
CA THR A 79 -42.44 9.02 36.35
C THR A 79 -42.04 7.77 35.57
N SER A 80 -41.65 6.74 36.31
CA SER A 80 -41.11 5.46 35.84
C SER A 80 -41.97 4.73 34.82
N SER A 81 -41.34 4.09 33.85
CA SER A 81 -41.78 3.02 32.91
C SER A 81 -41.73 3.34 31.38
N ARG A 82 -41.05 4.43 30.93
CA ARG A 82 -41.06 4.79 29.52
C ARG A 82 -39.72 4.58 28.77
N SER A 83 -38.67 4.15 29.48
CA SER A 83 -37.29 4.08 28.92
C SER A 83 -37.13 2.97 27.83
N TRP A 84 -37.80 1.83 27.99
CA TRP A 84 -37.69 0.72 27.01
C TRP A 84 -38.28 1.03 25.63
N ARG A 85 -39.31 1.87 25.55
CA ARG A 85 -39.88 2.27 24.25
C ARG A 85 -38.97 3.24 23.49
N GLN A 86 -38.20 4.06 24.19
CA GLN A 86 -37.27 4.99 23.53
C GLN A 86 -36.03 4.26 22.99
N PHE A 87 -35.53 3.26 23.68
CA PHE A 87 -34.47 2.39 23.16
C PHE A 87 -34.96 1.53 22.00
N ALA A 88 -36.20 1.06 21.99
CA ALA A 88 -36.78 0.32 20.88
C ALA A 88 -36.97 1.19 19.61
N VAL A 89 -37.30 2.48 19.77
CA VAL A 89 -37.41 3.42 18.64
C VAL A 89 -36.01 3.77 18.11
N ALA A 90 -35.03 4.03 18.97
CA ALA A 90 -33.66 4.25 18.55
C ALA A 90 -33.08 3.02 17.83
N ALA A 91 -33.21 1.84 18.39
CA ALA A 91 -32.82 0.57 17.75
C ALA A 91 -33.51 0.35 16.39
N GLY A 92 -34.81 0.67 16.29
CA GLY A 92 -35.57 0.60 15.03
C GLY A 92 -35.08 1.58 13.97
N VAL A 93 -34.68 2.81 14.38
CA VAL A 93 -34.12 3.83 13.47
C VAL A 93 -32.72 3.38 13.00
N PHE A 94 -31.87 2.88 13.87
CA PHE A 94 -30.57 2.35 13.50
C PHE A 94 -30.68 1.11 12.61
N ALA A 95 -31.60 0.20 12.90
CA ALA A 95 -31.84 -1.00 12.08
C ALA A 95 -32.31 -0.68 10.65
N LEU A 96 -32.91 0.47 10.41
CA LEU A 96 -33.32 0.93 9.08
C LEU A 96 -32.27 1.88 8.47
N ALA A 97 -31.64 2.74 9.27
CA ALA A 97 -30.69 3.73 8.77
C ALA A 97 -29.35 3.09 8.31
N LEU A 98 -28.85 2.07 8.99
CA LEU A 98 -27.60 1.40 8.60
C LEU A 98 -27.71 0.65 7.27
N PRO A 99 -28.73 -0.19 7.00
CA PRO A 99 -28.91 -0.81 5.69
C PRO A 99 -29.16 0.22 4.58
N LEU A 100 -29.90 1.30 4.91
CA LEU A 100 -30.15 2.38 3.94
C LEU A 100 -28.85 3.16 3.63
N ALA A 101 -28.04 3.46 4.63
CA ALA A 101 -26.74 4.10 4.46
C ALA A 101 -25.77 3.19 3.70
N ALA A 102 -25.72 1.90 4.00
CA ALA A 102 -24.94 0.91 3.27
C ALA A 102 -25.43 0.79 1.81
N TYR A 103 -26.73 0.70 1.59
CA TYR A 103 -27.31 0.63 0.26
C TYR A 103 -27.04 1.91 -0.56
N THR A 104 -27.19 3.09 0.06
CA THR A 104 -26.90 4.37 -0.61
C THR A 104 -25.42 4.53 -0.85
N GLY A 105 -24.54 4.19 0.10
CA GLY A 105 -23.09 4.20 -0.07
C GLY A 105 -22.61 3.26 -1.17
N TRP A 106 -23.22 2.06 -1.27
CA TRP A 106 -22.96 1.13 -2.36
C TRP A 106 -23.46 1.65 -3.72
N ASN A 107 -24.69 2.20 -3.79
CA ASN A 107 -25.23 2.77 -5.02
C ASN A 107 -24.46 4.02 -5.49
N LEU A 108 -23.93 4.81 -4.56
CA LEU A 108 -23.09 5.98 -4.86
C LEU A 108 -21.63 5.59 -5.19
N GLY A 109 -21.27 4.30 -5.11
CA GLY A 109 -19.91 3.82 -5.40
C GLY A 109 -18.89 4.14 -4.32
N TRP A 110 -19.30 4.46 -3.10
CA TRP A 110 -18.41 4.74 -1.97
C TRP A 110 -17.88 3.45 -1.32
N LEU A 111 -18.70 2.40 -1.32
CA LEU A 111 -18.33 1.10 -0.79
C LEU A 111 -17.89 0.15 -1.91
N PRO A 112 -16.80 -0.61 -1.75
CA PRO A 112 -16.40 -1.61 -2.72
C PRO A 112 -17.31 -2.85 -2.64
N ASN A 113 -17.56 -3.48 -3.79
CA ASN A 113 -18.28 -4.76 -3.90
C ASN A 113 -17.42 -5.93 -3.37
N SER A 114 -16.11 -5.80 -3.46
CA SER A 114 -15.15 -6.77 -2.92
C SER A 114 -13.84 -6.08 -2.56
N TYR A 115 -13.20 -6.59 -1.52
CA TYR A 115 -11.89 -6.16 -1.05
C TYR A 115 -10.99 -7.39 -0.91
N GLN A 116 -9.77 -7.30 -1.41
CA GLN A 116 -8.78 -8.38 -1.32
C GLN A 116 -7.41 -7.77 -1.02
N HIS A 117 -6.67 -8.38 -0.10
CA HIS A 117 -5.31 -8.02 0.24
C HIS A 117 -4.33 -9.09 -0.24
N PHE A 118 -3.24 -8.68 -0.84
CA PHE A 118 -2.21 -9.58 -1.35
C PHE A 118 -0.83 -9.10 -0.92
N ALA A 119 -0.05 -10.02 -0.35
CA ALA A 119 1.34 -9.81 -0.02
C ALA A 119 2.21 -10.94 -0.60
N ALA A 120 3.42 -10.58 -1.03
CA ALA A 120 4.46 -11.51 -1.44
C ALA A 120 5.76 -11.11 -0.71
N THR A 121 6.28 -11.98 0.15
CA THR A 121 7.51 -11.73 0.91
C THR A 121 8.74 -12.30 0.21
N ASP A 122 8.89 -13.62 0.18
CA ASP A 122 10.13 -14.30 -0.20
C ASP A 122 10.09 -14.94 -1.60
N ASN A 123 8.91 -15.02 -2.22
CA ASN A 123 8.74 -15.62 -3.52
C ASN A 123 7.81 -14.78 -4.41
N VAL A 124 8.03 -14.85 -5.71
CA VAL A 124 7.09 -14.33 -6.70
C VAL A 124 5.76 -15.08 -6.55
N ARG A 125 4.67 -14.34 -6.48
CA ARG A 125 3.32 -14.87 -6.29
C ARG A 125 2.43 -14.47 -7.46
N GLN A 126 1.74 -15.45 -8.05
CA GLN A 126 0.68 -15.18 -9.02
C GLN A 126 -0.68 -15.19 -8.33
N VAL A 127 -1.50 -14.21 -8.64
CA VAL A 127 -2.85 -14.06 -8.10
C VAL A 127 -3.83 -13.70 -9.22
N THR A 128 -5.05 -14.20 -9.10
CA THR A 128 -6.17 -13.81 -9.97
C THR A 128 -7.15 -13.00 -9.12
N LEU A 129 -7.48 -11.80 -9.59
CA LEU A 129 -8.45 -10.93 -8.94
C LEU A 129 -9.88 -11.37 -9.25
N SER A 130 -10.85 -10.88 -8.47
CA SER A 130 -12.27 -11.19 -8.68
C SER A 130 -12.85 -10.67 -10.00
N ASP A 131 -12.16 -9.74 -10.68
CA ASP A 131 -12.51 -9.24 -12.01
C ASP A 131 -11.90 -10.07 -13.16
N GLY A 132 -11.17 -11.15 -12.84
CA GLY A 132 -10.46 -12.00 -13.79
C GLY A 132 -9.09 -11.47 -14.22
N SER A 133 -8.67 -10.30 -13.76
CA SER A 133 -7.30 -9.78 -14.00
C SER A 133 -6.27 -10.64 -13.28
N GLN A 134 -5.10 -10.82 -13.91
CA GLN A 134 -4.00 -11.61 -13.36
C GLN A 134 -2.85 -10.70 -12.96
N LEU A 135 -2.30 -10.93 -11.78
CA LEU A 135 -1.16 -10.21 -11.23
C LEU A 135 -0.03 -11.19 -10.93
N GLU A 136 1.19 -10.78 -11.24
CA GLU A 136 2.41 -11.41 -10.73
C GLU A 136 3.07 -10.42 -9.77
N LEU A 137 3.18 -10.80 -8.50
CA LEU A 137 3.76 -9.99 -7.43
C LEU A 137 5.22 -10.38 -7.24
N ASN A 138 6.10 -9.42 -7.32
CA ASN A 138 7.51 -9.61 -6.99
C ASN A 138 7.70 -9.68 -5.47
N LEU A 139 8.88 -10.11 -5.00
CA LEU A 139 9.25 -10.15 -3.59
C LEU A 139 9.01 -8.79 -2.91
N ASN A 140 8.72 -8.81 -1.62
CA ASN A 140 8.46 -7.62 -0.80
C ASN A 140 7.38 -6.69 -1.38
N THR A 141 6.34 -7.27 -1.99
CA THR A 141 5.22 -6.54 -2.56
C THR A 141 4.00 -6.64 -1.65
N ASP A 142 3.33 -5.51 -1.44
CA ASP A 142 2.09 -5.38 -0.70
C ASP A 142 1.11 -4.52 -1.50
N LEU A 143 -0.07 -5.06 -1.77
CA LEU A 143 -1.13 -4.34 -2.46
C LEU A 143 -2.52 -4.80 -2.02
N THR A 144 -3.49 -3.91 -2.20
CA THR A 144 -4.91 -4.19 -2.00
C THR A 144 -5.67 -4.01 -3.30
N PHE A 145 -6.69 -4.83 -3.53
CA PHE A 145 -7.64 -4.69 -4.62
C PHE A 145 -9.02 -4.41 -4.07
N SER A 146 -9.70 -3.42 -4.62
CA SER A 146 -11.06 -3.04 -4.28
C SER A 146 -11.87 -2.87 -5.57
N ASN A 147 -12.95 -3.63 -5.70
CA ASN A 147 -13.84 -3.54 -6.85
C ASN A 147 -15.03 -2.65 -6.51
N TYR A 148 -15.07 -1.44 -7.07
CA TYR A 148 -16.17 -0.49 -6.91
C TYR A 148 -17.14 -0.60 -8.07
N LYS A 149 -18.28 0.08 -7.96
CA LYS A 149 -19.30 0.14 -9.00
C LYS A 149 -18.79 0.77 -10.31
N ASP A 150 -17.89 1.72 -10.22
CA ASP A 150 -17.42 2.58 -11.32
C ASP A 150 -15.94 2.37 -11.68
N GLU A 151 -15.15 1.74 -10.80
CA GLU A 151 -13.75 1.44 -11.07
C GLU A 151 -13.26 0.19 -10.33
N ARG A 152 -12.26 -0.47 -10.90
CA ARG A 152 -11.48 -1.56 -10.29
C ARG A 152 -10.18 -0.97 -9.77
N ARG A 153 -9.98 -0.92 -8.46
CA ARG A 153 -8.87 -0.19 -7.86
C ARG A 153 -7.86 -1.12 -7.21
N VAL A 154 -6.60 -0.99 -7.59
CA VAL A 154 -5.45 -1.54 -6.86
C VAL A 154 -4.74 -0.39 -6.15
N THR A 155 -4.36 -0.58 -4.89
CA THR A 155 -3.43 0.30 -4.19
C THR A 155 -2.15 -0.48 -3.93
N LEU A 156 -1.07 -0.10 -4.63
CA LEU A 156 0.27 -0.65 -4.40
C LEU A 156 0.91 0.14 -3.26
N LYS A 157 1.05 -0.49 -2.09
CA LYS A 157 1.66 0.13 -0.92
C LYS A 157 3.18 0.13 -1.00
N LYS A 158 3.75 -0.96 -1.54
CA LYS A 158 5.19 -1.13 -1.79
C LYS A 158 5.43 -2.27 -2.75
N GLY A 159 6.59 -2.27 -3.39
CA GLY A 159 7.06 -3.41 -4.18
C GLY A 159 6.84 -3.26 -5.67
N GLU A 160 6.56 -4.36 -6.36
CA GLU A 160 6.44 -4.40 -7.81
C GLU A 160 5.47 -5.48 -8.24
N ALA A 161 4.61 -5.14 -9.19
CA ALA A 161 3.67 -6.08 -9.75
C ALA A 161 3.56 -5.92 -11.26
N PHE A 162 3.46 -7.04 -11.94
CA PHE A 162 3.08 -7.11 -13.34
C PHE A 162 1.59 -7.40 -13.45
N PHE A 163 0.89 -6.62 -14.26
CA PHE A 163 -0.54 -6.64 -14.42
C PHE A 163 -0.91 -7.14 -15.82
N THR A 164 -1.79 -8.13 -15.90
CA THR A 164 -2.52 -8.51 -17.10
C THR A 164 -4.00 -8.24 -16.83
N VAL A 165 -4.45 -7.06 -17.22
CA VAL A 165 -5.78 -6.56 -16.86
C VAL A 165 -6.83 -7.05 -17.86
N SER A 166 -7.92 -7.62 -17.34
CA SER A 166 -9.09 -8.00 -18.13
C SER A 166 -9.72 -6.77 -18.79
N HIS A 167 -10.03 -6.88 -20.08
CA HIS A 167 -10.57 -5.75 -20.85
C HIS A 167 -11.99 -5.39 -20.39
N ASP A 168 -12.16 -4.16 -19.92
CA ASP A 168 -13.45 -3.57 -19.55
C ASP A 168 -13.35 -2.04 -19.63
N MET A 169 -14.01 -1.47 -20.62
CA MET A 169 -14.06 -0.01 -20.84
C MET A 169 -15.05 0.70 -19.91
N ALA A 170 -16.09 -0.02 -19.45
CA ALA A 170 -17.10 0.55 -18.57
C ALA A 170 -16.60 0.70 -17.13
N HIS A 171 -15.71 -0.22 -16.69
CA HIS A 171 -15.12 -0.21 -15.34
C HIS A 171 -13.59 -0.13 -15.43
N PRO A 172 -13.02 1.04 -15.60
CA PRO A 172 -11.57 1.22 -15.75
C PRO A 172 -10.82 0.64 -14.55
N PHE A 173 -9.65 0.08 -14.84
CA PHE A 173 -8.73 -0.43 -13.82
C PHE A 173 -7.75 0.68 -13.43
N VAL A 174 -7.66 0.98 -12.14
CA VAL A 174 -6.87 2.07 -11.59
C VAL A 174 -5.86 1.53 -10.60
N VAL A 175 -4.56 1.73 -10.86
CA VAL A 175 -3.51 1.46 -9.89
C VAL A 175 -3.10 2.77 -9.22
N ARG A 176 -3.19 2.82 -7.90
CA ARG A 176 -2.64 3.89 -7.06
C ARG A 176 -1.27 3.45 -6.56
N ALA A 177 -0.24 4.21 -6.89
CA ALA A 177 1.12 4.00 -6.43
C ALA A 177 1.72 5.35 -6.04
N GLY A 178 2.18 5.48 -4.78
CA GLY A 178 2.53 6.77 -4.21
C GLY A 178 1.38 7.78 -4.32
N GLU A 179 1.67 8.99 -4.75
CA GLU A 179 0.65 10.03 -4.99
C GLU A 179 -0.05 9.89 -6.35
N GLY A 180 0.50 9.07 -7.24
CA GLY A 180 0.04 8.95 -8.62
C GLY A 180 -1.13 8.00 -8.82
N ARG A 181 -1.65 8.04 -10.05
CA ARG A 181 -2.72 7.19 -10.54
C ARG A 181 -2.40 6.70 -11.96
N ILE A 182 -2.57 5.41 -12.18
CA ILE A 182 -2.34 4.71 -13.44
C ILE A 182 -3.67 4.11 -13.87
N ARG A 183 -4.26 4.59 -14.96
CA ARG A 183 -5.58 4.17 -15.44
C ARG A 183 -5.46 3.40 -16.74
N VAL A 184 -6.10 2.23 -16.79
CA VAL A 184 -6.14 1.33 -17.95
C VAL A 184 -7.53 0.72 -18.15
N THR A 185 -7.79 0.13 -19.31
CA THR A 185 -9.04 -0.57 -19.62
C THR A 185 -8.87 -2.02 -20.07
N GLY A 186 -7.61 -2.46 -20.30
CA GLY A 186 -7.26 -3.81 -20.75
C GLY A 186 -5.83 -3.76 -21.29
N THR A 187 -4.85 -4.02 -20.44
CA THR A 187 -3.47 -3.59 -20.66
C THR A 187 -2.53 -4.54 -19.95
N ARG A 188 -1.34 -4.77 -20.53
CA ARG A 188 -0.24 -5.48 -19.88
C ARG A 188 0.86 -4.49 -19.53
N PHE A 189 1.15 -4.33 -18.25
CA PHE A 189 2.11 -3.33 -17.78
C PHE A 189 2.71 -3.74 -16.44
N ASN A 190 3.84 -3.14 -16.11
CA ASN A 190 4.54 -3.34 -14.84
C ASN A 190 4.52 -2.04 -14.03
N VAL A 191 4.30 -2.14 -12.73
CA VAL A 191 4.43 -1.03 -11.79
C VAL A 191 5.43 -1.41 -10.71
N TRP A 192 6.52 -0.66 -10.63
CA TRP A 192 7.53 -0.74 -9.59
C TRP A 192 7.42 0.46 -8.67
N MET A 193 7.51 0.25 -7.35
CA MET A 193 7.53 1.31 -6.36
C MET A 193 8.54 0.98 -5.25
N TYR A 194 9.37 1.95 -4.93
CA TYR A 194 10.26 1.93 -3.78
C TYR A 194 10.35 3.32 -3.17
N GLN A 195 10.07 3.43 -1.86
CA GLN A 195 9.91 4.70 -1.17
C GLN A 195 8.88 5.58 -1.91
N ASP A 196 9.28 6.77 -2.34
CA ASP A 196 8.46 7.74 -3.08
C ASP A 196 8.55 7.62 -4.60
N GLN A 197 9.45 6.76 -5.12
CA GLN A 197 9.68 6.62 -6.56
C GLN A 197 8.76 5.56 -7.15
N VAL A 198 8.16 5.88 -8.29
CA VAL A 198 7.31 4.97 -9.06
C VAL A 198 7.78 4.91 -10.51
N ARG A 199 7.79 3.69 -11.08
CA ARG A 199 8.05 3.43 -12.51
C ARG A 199 6.92 2.59 -13.07
N VAL A 200 6.44 2.98 -14.23
CA VAL A 200 5.37 2.29 -14.97
C VAL A 200 5.88 1.94 -16.34
N ASN A 201 6.02 0.65 -16.65
CA ASN A 201 6.47 0.17 -17.96
C ASN A 201 5.29 -0.44 -18.69
N LEU A 202 4.99 0.07 -19.88
CA LEU A 202 3.90 -0.42 -20.70
C LEU A 202 4.40 -1.44 -21.72
N ILE A 203 3.80 -2.63 -21.71
CA ILE A 203 4.12 -3.72 -22.65
C ILE A 203 3.10 -3.77 -23.78
N GLU A 204 1.81 -3.72 -23.47
CA GLU A 204 0.75 -3.84 -24.46
C GLU A 204 -0.46 -3.00 -24.05
N GLY A 205 -1.11 -2.34 -25.02
CA GLY A 205 -2.29 -1.52 -24.82
C GLY A 205 -1.98 -0.05 -24.62
N SER A 206 -2.68 0.62 -23.71
CA SER A 206 -2.54 2.05 -23.41
C SER A 206 -2.72 2.32 -21.93
N VAL A 207 -1.89 3.18 -21.37
CA VAL A 207 -1.92 3.58 -19.96
C VAL A 207 -1.96 5.10 -19.85
N LEU A 208 -2.81 5.62 -19.01
CA LEU A 208 -2.85 7.02 -18.60
C LEU A 208 -2.21 7.16 -17.22
N VAL A 209 -1.10 7.92 -17.12
CA VAL A 209 -0.34 8.10 -15.87
C VAL A 209 -0.46 9.55 -15.40
N THR A 210 -0.88 9.73 -14.15
CA THR A 210 -0.90 11.00 -13.44
C THR A 210 0.05 10.87 -12.25
N SER A 211 1.01 11.78 -12.10
CA SER A 211 2.01 11.74 -10.99
C SER A 211 1.41 12.14 -9.65
N ASN A 212 0.42 13.05 -9.67
CA ASN A 212 -0.29 13.50 -8.48
C ASN A 212 -1.80 13.57 -8.75
N ARG A 213 -2.55 12.68 -8.09
CA ARG A 213 -4.02 12.58 -8.25
C ARG A 213 -4.80 13.76 -7.68
N SER A 214 -4.17 14.60 -6.85
CA SER A 214 -4.78 15.79 -6.25
C SER A 214 -4.65 17.03 -7.14
N LEU A 215 -3.80 16.98 -8.18
CA LEU A 215 -3.62 18.07 -9.13
C LEU A 215 -4.58 17.93 -10.30
N PRO A 216 -5.15 19.05 -10.81
CA PRO A 216 -5.93 19.04 -12.02
C PRO A 216 -5.06 18.67 -13.23
N GLY A 217 -5.55 17.79 -14.08
CA GLY A 217 -4.89 17.37 -15.31
C GLY A 217 -5.23 15.94 -15.68
N ASP A 218 -5.24 15.66 -16.98
CA ASP A 218 -5.61 14.34 -17.51
C ASP A 218 -4.47 13.32 -17.43
N GLY A 219 -3.25 13.76 -17.07
CA GLY A 219 -2.06 12.92 -17.06
C GLY A 219 -1.45 12.73 -18.46
N LEU A 220 -0.43 11.89 -18.55
CA LEU A 220 0.26 11.56 -19.79
C LEU A 220 -0.07 10.12 -20.23
N ARG A 221 -0.32 9.96 -21.54
CA ARG A 221 -0.63 8.65 -22.13
C ARG A 221 0.65 7.96 -22.59
N LEU A 222 0.82 6.72 -22.17
CA LEU A 222 1.87 5.83 -22.67
C LEU A 222 1.32 4.94 -23.78
N GLY A 223 2.14 4.74 -24.81
CA GLY A 223 2.04 3.65 -25.79
C GLY A 223 2.97 2.49 -25.42
N PRO A 224 2.87 1.35 -26.13
CA PRO A 224 3.75 0.20 -25.94
C PRO A 224 5.23 0.60 -26.05
N SER A 225 6.10 -0.05 -25.30
CA SER A 225 7.53 0.25 -25.20
C SER A 225 7.83 1.65 -24.64
N MET A 226 6.93 2.22 -23.84
CA MET A 226 7.15 3.46 -23.13
C MET A 226 7.15 3.23 -21.62
N GLN A 227 7.89 4.07 -20.91
CA GLN A 227 7.98 4.10 -19.45
C GLN A 227 7.65 5.49 -18.94
N ALA A 228 6.92 5.55 -17.83
CA ALA A 228 6.77 6.75 -17.03
C ALA A 228 7.50 6.58 -15.70
N ARG A 229 8.12 7.66 -15.21
CA ARG A 229 8.71 7.75 -13.86
C ARG A 229 8.17 8.98 -13.15
N TYR A 230 7.86 8.84 -11.89
CA TYR A 230 7.49 9.97 -11.03
C TYR A 230 7.84 9.67 -9.57
N LYS A 231 7.92 10.71 -8.78
CA LYS A 231 8.09 10.66 -7.32
C LYS A 231 7.14 11.63 -6.65
N GLN A 232 7.08 11.59 -5.33
CA GLN A 232 6.31 12.53 -4.55
C GLN A 232 6.69 13.98 -4.88
N GLY A 233 5.68 14.82 -5.09
CA GLY A 233 5.86 16.24 -5.43
C GLY A 233 6.03 16.53 -6.92
N ASP A 234 6.20 15.53 -7.79
CA ASP A 234 6.28 15.75 -9.23
C ASP A 234 4.94 16.21 -9.79
N TYR A 235 4.95 17.30 -10.55
CA TYR A 235 3.75 17.79 -11.24
C TYR A 235 3.35 16.90 -12.43
N MET A 236 4.32 16.41 -13.18
CA MET A 236 4.12 15.53 -14.35
C MET A 236 5.11 14.37 -14.32
N PRO A 237 4.71 13.17 -14.80
CA PRO A 237 5.63 12.05 -14.95
C PRO A 237 6.63 12.32 -16.07
N GLN A 238 7.87 11.86 -15.89
CA GLN A 238 8.90 11.83 -16.92
C GLN A 238 8.67 10.61 -17.80
N ILE A 239 8.59 10.81 -19.13
CA ILE A 239 8.38 9.73 -20.09
C ILE A 239 9.67 9.44 -20.83
N SER A 240 9.97 8.15 -21.02
CA SER A 240 11.07 7.65 -21.84
C SER A 240 10.63 6.42 -22.64
N GLN A 241 11.37 6.08 -23.68
CA GLN A 241 11.19 4.81 -24.38
C GLN A 241 11.93 3.70 -23.63
N THR A 242 11.36 2.51 -23.67
CA THR A 242 12.01 1.26 -23.26
C THR A 242 12.46 0.52 -24.54
N TYR A 243 13.63 -0.11 -24.48
CA TYR A 243 14.13 -0.92 -25.61
C TYR A 243 13.53 -2.32 -25.55
N ALA A 244 13.63 -3.06 -26.66
CA ALA A 244 13.10 -4.44 -26.79
C ALA A 244 13.66 -5.40 -25.73
N ASP A 245 14.90 -5.15 -25.26
CA ASP A 245 15.57 -5.91 -24.19
C ASP A 245 15.33 -5.31 -22.80
N ASP A 246 14.15 -4.72 -22.57
CA ASP A 246 13.83 -4.11 -21.28
C ASP A 246 13.97 -5.11 -20.12
N SER A 247 15.03 -4.93 -19.37
CA SER A 247 15.41 -5.73 -18.22
C SER A 247 14.47 -5.58 -17.01
N SER A 248 13.52 -4.65 -17.09
CA SER A 248 12.59 -4.34 -15.98
C SER A 248 11.69 -5.52 -15.60
N LEU A 249 11.50 -6.50 -16.49
CA LEU A 249 10.70 -7.70 -16.25
C LEU A 249 11.55 -8.94 -15.88
N ALA A 250 12.87 -8.82 -15.77
CA ALA A 250 13.76 -9.93 -15.47
C ALA A 250 13.46 -10.59 -14.10
N TRP A 251 12.86 -9.81 -13.18
CA TRP A 251 12.45 -10.28 -11.88
C TRP A 251 11.44 -11.45 -11.94
N ARG A 252 10.61 -11.53 -12.98
CA ARG A 252 9.67 -12.64 -13.20
C ARG A 252 10.39 -13.96 -13.35
N ASN A 253 11.66 -13.93 -13.76
CA ASN A 253 12.57 -15.06 -13.86
C ASN A 253 13.59 -15.10 -12.69
N GLY A 254 13.32 -14.41 -11.59
CA GLY A 254 14.17 -14.37 -10.41
C GLY A 254 15.47 -13.58 -10.59
N LYS A 255 15.57 -12.69 -11.57
CA LYS A 255 16.79 -11.95 -11.89
C LYS A 255 16.60 -10.44 -11.73
N LEU A 256 17.64 -9.76 -11.26
CA LEU A 256 17.80 -8.31 -11.35
C LEU A 256 18.89 -8.03 -12.38
N VAL A 257 18.55 -7.27 -13.40
CA VAL A 257 19.49 -6.83 -14.46
C VAL A 257 19.79 -5.36 -14.24
N LEU A 258 21.05 -5.04 -14.05
CA LEU A 258 21.57 -3.67 -14.00
C LEU A 258 22.33 -3.45 -15.31
N ASP A 259 21.89 -2.50 -16.13
CA ASP A 259 22.53 -2.17 -17.39
C ASP A 259 23.33 -0.90 -17.23
N ASN A 260 24.57 -1.03 -16.77
CA ASN A 260 25.51 0.07 -16.62
C ASN A 260 24.88 1.31 -15.95
N LEU A 261 24.15 1.11 -14.86
CA LEU A 261 23.47 2.18 -14.12
C LEU A 261 24.43 2.90 -13.17
N ALA A 262 24.22 4.18 -12.93
CA ALA A 262 24.84 4.86 -11.80
C ALA A 262 24.36 4.22 -10.49
N LEU A 263 25.20 4.12 -9.45
CA LEU A 263 24.82 3.56 -8.16
C LEU A 263 23.60 4.28 -7.56
N SER A 264 23.47 5.59 -7.78
CA SER A 264 22.28 6.36 -7.40
C SER A 264 20.97 5.83 -8.00
N ASP A 265 21.02 5.30 -9.24
CA ASP A 265 19.86 4.72 -9.93
C ASP A 265 19.70 3.22 -9.67
N ALA A 266 20.80 2.53 -9.40
CA ALA A 266 20.82 1.09 -9.13
C ALA A 266 20.39 0.76 -7.69
N LEU A 267 20.75 1.57 -6.71
CA LEU A 267 20.45 1.29 -5.29
C LEU A 267 18.96 1.17 -5.00
N PRO A 268 18.05 2.00 -5.51
CA PRO A 268 16.62 1.78 -5.31
C PRO A 268 16.13 0.42 -5.82
N LEU A 269 16.72 -0.10 -6.91
CA LEU A 269 16.39 -1.41 -7.48
C LEU A 269 16.91 -2.55 -6.62
N ILE A 270 18.08 -2.39 -6.00
CA ILE A 270 18.72 -3.37 -5.11
C ILE A 270 18.05 -3.33 -3.74
N ASN A 271 17.91 -2.15 -3.15
CA ASN A 271 17.49 -1.94 -1.76
C ASN A 271 16.09 -2.46 -1.47
N ARG A 272 15.20 -2.50 -2.47
CA ARG A 272 13.86 -3.08 -2.28
C ARG A 272 13.89 -4.56 -1.89
N TYR A 273 15.00 -5.26 -2.13
CA TYR A 273 15.19 -6.67 -1.78
C TYR A 273 15.99 -6.87 -0.49
N LEU A 274 16.64 -5.82 0.00
CA LEU A 274 17.52 -5.88 1.17
C LEU A 274 16.75 -5.57 2.45
N SER A 275 17.03 -6.33 3.51
CA SER A 275 16.54 -6.01 4.85
C SER A 275 17.21 -4.75 5.43
N ASN A 276 18.51 -4.56 5.11
CA ASN A 276 19.27 -3.37 5.49
C ASN A 276 19.66 -2.63 4.20
N PRO A 277 19.01 -1.51 3.88
CA PRO A 277 19.28 -0.78 2.64
C PRO A 277 20.72 -0.23 2.63
N LEU A 278 21.33 -0.26 1.44
CA LEU A 278 22.59 0.38 1.16
C LEU A 278 22.42 1.89 1.02
N GLU A 279 23.32 2.67 1.59
CA GLU A 279 23.34 4.12 1.46
C GLU A 279 24.57 4.57 0.68
N LEU A 280 24.51 5.77 0.09
CA LEU A 280 25.66 6.42 -0.56
C LEU A 280 26.25 7.47 0.37
N SER A 281 27.58 7.51 0.48
CA SER A 281 28.25 8.55 1.25
C SER A 281 28.13 9.94 0.61
N ASP A 282 28.15 10.00 -0.70
CA ASP A 282 28.17 11.25 -1.48
C ASP A 282 27.74 11.05 -2.95
N THR A 283 27.56 12.16 -3.67
CA THR A 283 27.16 12.16 -5.09
C THR A 283 28.20 11.58 -6.03
N HIS A 284 29.49 11.69 -5.69
CA HIS A 284 30.57 11.13 -6.49
C HIS A 284 30.51 9.60 -6.47
N THR A 285 30.37 9.00 -5.29
CA THR A 285 30.10 7.56 -5.13
C THR A 285 28.86 7.14 -5.89
N GLY A 286 27.80 7.96 -5.86
CA GLY A 286 26.56 7.72 -6.62
C GLY A 286 26.73 7.68 -8.13
N SER A 287 27.76 8.33 -8.68
CA SER A 287 28.04 8.36 -10.12
C SER A 287 28.76 7.10 -10.63
N ILE A 288 29.33 6.27 -9.73
CA ILE A 288 30.00 5.01 -10.11
C ILE A 288 28.99 4.07 -10.76
N ARG A 289 29.38 3.50 -11.89
CA ARG A 289 28.48 2.65 -12.67
C ARG A 289 28.60 1.19 -12.30
N VAL A 290 27.46 0.52 -12.24
CA VAL A 290 27.34 -0.90 -11.95
C VAL A 290 26.51 -1.59 -13.02
N GLY A 291 26.93 -2.77 -13.45
CA GLY A 291 26.22 -3.61 -14.41
C GLY A 291 26.28 -5.06 -14.02
N GLY A 292 25.40 -5.86 -14.58
CA GLY A 292 25.38 -7.32 -14.38
C GLY A 292 23.98 -7.89 -14.22
N ILE A 293 23.92 -9.22 -14.15
CA ILE A 293 22.70 -9.99 -13.93
C ILE A 293 22.85 -10.72 -12.61
N TYR A 294 21.95 -10.47 -11.69
CA TYR A 294 22.00 -10.96 -10.31
C TYR A 294 20.75 -11.79 -9.99
N ASN A 295 20.91 -12.81 -9.15
CA ASN A 295 19.78 -13.54 -8.59
C ASN A 295 19.15 -12.71 -7.46
N ILE A 296 17.85 -12.43 -7.54
CA ILE A 296 17.15 -11.59 -6.55
C ILE A 296 17.18 -12.19 -5.13
N LYS A 297 17.29 -13.52 -4.99
CA LYS A 297 17.40 -14.19 -3.69
C LYS A 297 18.78 -14.06 -3.05
N GLU A 298 19.80 -13.67 -3.82
CA GLU A 298 21.19 -13.57 -3.38
C GLU A 298 21.72 -12.13 -3.30
N LEU A 299 20.84 -11.13 -3.37
CA LEU A 299 21.23 -9.72 -3.39
C LEU A 299 21.89 -9.23 -2.10
N ASN A 300 21.67 -9.91 -0.96
CA ASN A 300 22.45 -9.65 0.25
C ASN A 300 23.96 -9.95 0.03
N ASN A 301 24.29 -10.96 -0.77
CA ASN A 301 25.67 -11.29 -1.12
C ASN A 301 26.26 -10.27 -2.10
N LEU A 302 25.44 -9.69 -2.99
CA LEU A 302 25.86 -8.61 -3.89
C LEU A 302 26.39 -7.41 -3.08
N ALA A 303 25.65 -6.95 -2.07
CA ALA A 303 26.06 -5.84 -1.23
C ALA A 303 27.49 -6.02 -0.69
N ASN A 304 27.80 -7.23 -0.19
CA ASN A 304 29.12 -7.56 0.33
C ASN A 304 30.20 -7.74 -0.75
N SER A 305 29.82 -7.96 -1.99
CA SER A 305 30.75 -8.17 -3.11
C SER A 305 31.05 -6.90 -3.91
N LEU A 306 30.29 -5.82 -3.74
CA LEU A 306 30.54 -4.54 -4.42
C LEU A 306 31.98 -4.04 -4.32
N PRO A 307 32.66 -4.10 -3.14
CA PRO A 307 34.07 -3.68 -3.04
C PRO A 307 35.07 -4.54 -3.83
N LYS A 308 34.66 -5.73 -4.27
CA LYS A 308 35.54 -6.63 -5.06
C LYS A 308 35.52 -6.29 -6.55
N VAL A 309 34.46 -5.59 -7.01
CA VAL A 309 34.23 -5.34 -8.44
C VAL A 309 34.17 -3.84 -8.79
N LEU A 310 33.99 -2.98 -7.79
CA LEU A 310 33.92 -1.54 -7.92
C LEU A 310 34.99 -0.86 -7.05
N PRO A 311 35.46 0.34 -7.38
CA PRO A 311 36.41 1.10 -6.56
C PRO A 311 35.72 1.74 -5.36
N VAL A 312 35.13 0.92 -4.50
CA VAL A 312 34.37 1.35 -3.33
C VAL A 312 34.75 0.51 -2.10
N TYR A 313 34.45 1.03 -0.91
CA TYR A 313 34.50 0.28 0.34
C TYR A 313 33.22 0.49 1.14
N LEU A 314 32.90 -0.43 2.05
CA LEU A 314 31.72 -0.36 2.90
C LEU A 314 32.11 0.13 4.30
N SER A 315 31.36 1.09 4.81
CA SER A 315 31.32 1.49 6.22
C SER A 315 29.90 1.25 6.79
N ARG A 316 29.69 1.58 8.05
CA ARG A 316 28.34 1.54 8.65
C ARG A 316 27.97 2.91 9.19
N ASN A 317 26.71 3.31 8.99
CA ASN A 317 26.18 4.51 9.61
C ASN A 317 25.82 4.25 11.10
N LYS A 318 25.32 5.27 11.81
CA LYS A 318 24.94 5.19 13.21
C LYS A 318 23.78 4.21 13.48
N GLU A 319 22.98 3.93 12.46
CA GLU A 319 21.84 3.01 12.50
C GLU A 319 22.25 1.56 12.15
N GLY A 320 23.50 1.35 11.77
CA GLY A 320 24.03 0.05 11.39
C GLY A 320 23.87 -0.29 9.90
N ASN A 321 23.27 0.59 9.09
CA ASN A 321 23.15 0.38 7.67
C ASN A 321 24.50 0.46 6.95
N PRO A 322 24.74 -0.37 5.93
CA PRO A 322 25.98 -0.31 5.17
C PRO A 322 25.96 0.91 4.25
N VAL A 323 27.07 1.68 4.29
CA VAL A 323 27.31 2.88 3.48
C VAL A 323 28.41 2.59 2.48
N ILE A 324 28.14 2.84 1.20
CA ILE A 324 29.11 2.72 0.12
C ILE A 324 29.88 4.03 0.01
N ASN A 325 31.20 3.92 0.03
CA ASN A 325 32.13 5.04 -0.11
C ASN A 325 33.05 4.77 -1.32
N SER A 326 33.38 5.80 -2.09
CA SER A 326 34.38 5.69 -3.15
C SER A 326 35.78 5.61 -2.57
N ILE A 327 36.65 4.82 -3.18
CA ILE A 327 38.10 4.82 -2.86
C ILE A 327 38.69 6.09 -3.50
N PRO A 328 39.34 6.99 -2.73
CA PRO A 328 39.96 8.18 -3.29
C PRO A 328 40.99 7.80 -4.36
N GLN A 329 40.82 8.34 -5.58
CA GLN A 329 41.83 8.17 -6.61
C GLN A 329 43.06 8.97 -6.20
N GLN A 330 44.20 8.29 -6.08
CA GLN A 330 45.45 9.02 -5.92
C GLN A 330 45.69 9.89 -7.15
N PRO A 331 46.06 11.17 -6.98
CA PRO A 331 46.41 12.00 -8.12
C PRO A 331 47.55 11.32 -8.90
N PRO A 332 47.52 11.42 -10.27
CA PRO A 332 48.60 10.84 -11.07
C PRO A 332 49.93 11.37 -10.56
N LYS A 333 50.90 10.48 -10.26
CA LYS A 333 52.26 10.88 -9.93
C LYS A 333 52.81 11.64 -11.15
N SER A 334 53.02 12.93 -10.98
CA SER A 334 53.69 13.84 -11.96
C SER A 334 55.14 13.44 -12.18
#